data_c5746dc2ee341a4c11d81a975ff86b13
#
_entry.id   c5746dc2ee341a4c11d81a975ff86b13
#
_cell.length_a   1.000
_cell.length_b   1.000
_cell.length_c   1.000
_cell.angle_alpha   90.00
_cell.angle_beta   90.00
_cell.angle_gamma   90.00
#
_symmetry.space_group_name_H-M   'P 1'
#
loop_
_entity.id
_entity.type
_entity.pdbx_description
1 polymer ?
#
loop_
_entity_poly.entity_id
_entity_poly.type
_entity_poly.pdbx_seq_one_letter_code
_entity_poly.pdbx_strand_id
1 'polypeptide(L)'
;VEVNGQKAWLWLPVVGQFQPSEFAKIPTVLMLAKYFGDRKPVPLKFKELLIGGAILAGPVGLIMLEPDAGQAITYFPLLAAVLFLSAIKVRYIVATLLAAAILIPTSYYVGVQSGVIKQYQRQRIEAIINPEAVDPRGFGYHTIQSMITVGKGGLAGIQGD
;
A
#
# COMPACT_ATOMS: atom_id res chain seq x y z
N VAL A 1 -10.83 6.68 -17.44
CA VAL A 1 -11.70 7.57 -16.63
C VAL A 1 -10.83 8.19 -15.55
N GLU A 2 -10.96 9.51 -15.38
CA GLU A 2 -10.24 10.23 -14.34
C GLU A 2 -11.12 10.29 -13.07
N VAL A 3 -10.61 9.73 -11.96
CA VAL A 3 -11.29 9.74 -10.67
C VAL A 3 -10.34 10.37 -9.65
N ASN A 4 -10.76 11.44 -9.01
CA ASN A 4 -9.96 12.18 -8.01
C ASN A 4 -8.57 12.64 -8.52
N GLY A 5 -8.48 13.03 -9.81
CA GLY A 5 -7.22 13.46 -10.42
C GLY A 5 -6.27 12.34 -10.81
N GLN A 6 -6.71 11.08 -10.76
CA GLN A 6 -5.94 9.90 -11.17
C GLN A 6 -6.57 9.26 -12.40
N LYS A 7 -5.76 8.87 -13.39
CA LYS A 7 -6.19 8.19 -14.62
C LYS A 7 -6.01 6.66 -14.55
N ALA A 8 -6.14 6.09 -13.36
CA ALA A 8 -5.87 4.69 -13.06
C ALA A 8 -7.04 3.73 -13.40
N TRP A 9 -8.16 4.26 -13.89
CA TRP A 9 -9.38 3.48 -14.12
C TRP A 9 -9.69 3.34 -15.61
N LEU A 10 -9.92 2.10 -16.05
CA LEU A 10 -10.43 1.78 -17.36
C LEU A 10 -11.94 1.49 -17.26
N TRP A 11 -12.70 1.98 -18.25
CA TRP A 11 -14.10 1.63 -18.39
C TRP A 11 -14.24 0.48 -19.38
N LEU A 12 -14.80 -0.64 -18.92
CA LEU A 12 -15.11 -1.79 -19.75
C LEU A 12 -16.64 -1.95 -19.85
N PRO A 13 -17.21 -2.11 -21.05
CA PRO A 13 -18.67 -2.12 -21.25
C PRO A 13 -19.43 -3.19 -20.45
N VAL A 14 -18.77 -4.32 -20.11
CA VAL A 14 -19.37 -5.47 -19.43
C VAL A 14 -19.06 -5.48 -17.92
N VAL A 15 -17.87 -5.00 -17.52
CA VAL A 15 -17.35 -5.12 -16.15
C VAL A 15 -17.49 -3.81 -15.37
N GLY A 16 -17.73 -2.68 -16.07
CA GLY A 16 -17.76 -1.36 -15.48
C GLY A 16 -16.36 -0.78 -15.28
N GLN A 17 -16.12 -0.14 -14.13
CA GLN A 17 -14.82 0.43 -13.81
C GLN A 17 -13.84 -0.66 -13.39
N PHE A 18 -12.69 -0.67 -14.05
CA PHE A 18 -11.62 -1.65 -13.85
C PHE A 18 -10.30 -0.92 -13.55
N GLN A 19 -9.63 -1.33 -12.48
CA GLN A 19 -8.33 -0.78 -12.12
C GLN A 19 -7.24 -1.84 -12.38
N PRO A 20 -6.34 -1.63 -13.37
CA PRO A 20 -5.30 -2.60 -13.72
C PRO A 20 -4.37 -2.96 -12.57
N SER A 21 -4.07 -2.01 -11.67
CA SER A 21 -3.22 -2.21 -10.50
C SER A 21 -3.80 -3.22 -9.49
N GLU A 22 -5.13 -3.35 -9.40
CA GLU A 22 -5.77 -4.40 -8.57
C GLU A 22 -5.49 -5.79 -9.13
N PHE A 23 -5.61 -5.95 -10.46
CA PHE A 23 -5.35 -7.24 -11.11
C PHE A 23 -3.86 -7.58 -11.17
N ALA A 24 -2.97 -6.60 -11.23
CA ALA A 24 -1.53 -6.82 -11.22
C ALA A 24 -1.03 -7.48 -9.92
N LYS A 25 -1.81 -7.43 -8.84
CA LYS A 25 -1.49 -8.15 -7.60
C LYS A 25 -1.48 -9.67 -7.80
N ILE A 26 -2.42 -10.20 -8.60
CA ILE A 26 -2.52 -11.65 -8.85
C ILE A 26 -1.24 -12.21 -9.48
N PRO A 27 -0.78 -11.75 -10.66
CA PRO A 27 0.47 -12.24 -11.23
C PRO A 27 1.68 -11.95 -10.36
N THR A 28 1.69 -10.84 -9.60
CA THR A 28 2.78 -10.54 -8.66
C THR A 28 2.87 -11.62 -7.57
N VAL A 29 1.74 -12.00 -6.97
CA VAL A 29 1.69 -13.07 -5.96
C VAL A 29 2.13 -14.40 -6.57
N LEU A 30 1.66 -14.74 -7.77
CA LEU A 30 2.03 -15.98 -8.46
C LEU A 30 3.54 -16.02 -8.78
N MET A 31 4.13 -14.91 -9.23
CA MET A 31 5.57 -14.80 -9.46
C MET A 31 6.38 -14.97 -8.17
N LEU A 32 5.96 -14.31 -7.09
CA LEU A 32 6.58 -14.46 -5.78
C LEU A 32 6.46 -15.90 -5.27
N ALA A 33 5.25 -16.48 -5.33
CA ALA A 33 4.98 -17.84 -4.90
C ALA A 33 5.82 -18.86 -5.69
N LYS A 34 5.91 -18.71 -7.02
CA LYS A 34 6.76 -19.55 -7.86
C LYS A 34 8.23 -19.39 -7.50
N TYR A 35 8.71 -18.14 -7.38
CA TYR A 35 10.12 -17.87 -7.08
C TYR A 35 10.56 -18.46 -5.75
N PHE A 36 9.74 -18.37 -4.71
CA PHE A 36 10.05 -18.89 -3.39
C PHE A 36 9.67 -20.37 -3.22
N GLY A 37 8.60 -20.84 -3.90
CA GLY A 37 8.10 -22.21 -3.80
C GLY A 37 8.99 -23.25 -4.50
N ASP A 38 9.62 -22.90 -5.62
CA ASP A 38 10.54 -23.78 -6.36
C ASP A 38 11.85 -24.03 -5.60
N ARG A 39 12.07 -23.35 -4.48
CA ARG A 39 13.28 -23.46 -3.67
C ARG A 39 13.08 -24.46 -2.53
N LYS A 40 14.07 -25.34 -2.34
CA LYS A 40 14.09 -26.26 -1.19
C LYS A 40 14.02 -25.44 0.10
N PRO A 41 13.47 -26.01 1.20
CA PRO A 41 13.34 -25.33 2.49
C PRO A 41 14.73 -25.15 3.13
N VAL A 42 15.49 -24.22 2.61
CA VAL A 42 16.75 -23.72 3.15
C VAL A 42 16.47 -22.32 3.67
N PRO A 43 17.00 -21.90 4.83
CA PRO A 43 16.76 -20.54 5.29
C PRO A 43 17.17 -19.57 4.20
N LEU A 44 16.20 -18.78 3.72
CA LEU A 44 16.39 -17.81 2.65
C LEU A 44 17.54 -16.87 2.96
N LYS A 45 18.40 -16.65 1.97
CA LYS A 45 19.52 -15.71 2.07
C LYS A 45 19.00 -14.28 1.80
N PHE A 46 19.75 -13.29 2.23
CA PHE A 46 19.43 -11.87 1.97
C PHE A 46 19.27 -11.55 0.48
N LYS A 47 20.04 -12.23 -0.40
CA LYS A 47 19.91 -12.10 -1.86
C LYS A 47 18.51 -12.44 -2.36
N GLU A 48 17.87 -13.43 -1.78
CA GLU A 48 16.53 -13.88 -2.18
C GLU A 48 15.45 -12.87 -1.75
N LEU A 49 15.66 -12.22 -0.60
CA LEU A 49 14.83 -11.10 -0.17
C LEU A 49 14.93 -9.92 -1.16
N LEU A 50 16.15 -9.60 -1.61
CA LEU A 50 16.35 -8.55 -2.62
C LEU A 50 15.66 -8.87 -3.94
N ILE A 51 15.70 -10.13 -4.39
CA ILE A 51 15.02 -10.53 -5.63
C ILE A 51 13.50 -10.48 -5.46
N GLY A 52 12.97 -10.94 -4.33
CA GLY A 52 11.54 -10.78 -4.00
C GLY A 52 11.11 -9.32 -3.99
N GLY A 53 11.93 -8.46 -3.38
CA GLY A 53 11.75 -7.01 -3.40
C GLY A 53 11.78 -6.42 -4.81
N ALA A 54 12.68 -6.90 -5.69
CA ALA A 54 12.76 -6.46 -7.08
C ALA A 54 11.52 -6.87 -7.90
N ILE A 55 11.00 -8.09 -7.68
CA ILE A 55 9.74 -8.54 -8.31
C ILE A 55 8.58 -7.61 -7.90
N LEU A 56 8.53 -7.20 -6.64
CA LEU A 56 7.52 -6.28 -6.14
C LEU A 56 7.74 -4.85 -6.65
N ALA A 57 8.98 -4.41 -6.75
CA ALA A 57 9.33 -3.05 -7.16
C ALA A 57 8.83 -2.70 -8.58
N GLY A 58 8.71 -3.69 -9.47
CA GLY A 58 8.17 -3.48 -10.82
C GLY A 58 6.76 -2.87 -10.80
N PRO A 59 5.74 -3.61 -10.34
CA PRO A 59 4.37 -3.09 -10.27
C PRO A 59 4.24 -1.89 -9.35
N VAL A 60 4.91 -1.87 -8.19
CA VAL A 60 4.89 -0.72 -7.27
C VAL A 60 5.45 0.53 -7.93
N GLY A 61 6.55 0.42 -8.68
CA GLY A 61 7.14 1.55 -9.42
C GLY A 61 6.17 2.12 -10.46
N LEU A 62 5.48 1.25 -11.22
CA LEU A 62 4.47 1.68 -12.20
C LEU A 62 3.29 2.39 -11.52
N ILE A 63 2.80 1.88 -10.38
CA ILE A 63 1.72 2.50 -9.60
C ILE A 63 2.15 3.87 -9.05
N MET A 64 3.40 4.00 -8.63
CA MET A 64 3.92 5.28 -8.13
C MET A 64 4.05 6.34 -9.23
N LEU A 65 4.17 5.96 -10.50
CA LEU A 65 4.09 6.91 -11.63
C LEU A 65 2.69 7.52 -11.78
N GLU A 66 1.65 6.83 -11.31
CA GLU A 66 0.25 7.32 -11.28
C GLU A 66 -0.12 8.02 -9.96
N PRO A 67 0.82 8.49 -9.17
CA PRO A 67 0.86 8.88 -7.76
C PRO A 67 -0.23 8.23 -6.86
N ASP A 68 -0.44 6.93 -7.01
CA ASP A 68 -1.37 6.14 -6.19
C ASP A 68 -0.64 5.39 -5.05
N ALA A 69 -0.25 6.16 -4.03
CA ALA A 69 0.43 5.61 -2.87
C ALA A 69 -0.44 4.60 -2.08
N GLY A 70 -1.77 4.75 -2.13
CA GLY A 70 -2.71 3.83 -1.49
C GLY A 70 -2.60 2.42 -2.07
N GLN A 71 -2.61 2.31 -3.39
CA GLN A 71 -2.40 1.04 -4.09
C GLN A 71 -1.00 0.47 -3.88
N ALA A 72 0.03 1.30 -3.93
CA ALA A 72 1.40 0.87 -3.70
C ALA A 72 1.59 0.20 -2.32
N ILE A 73 0.99 0.77 -1.27
CA ILE A 73 1.05 0.22 0.10
C ILE A 73 0.44 -1.19 0.17
N THR A 74 -0.61 -1.49 -0.59
CA THR A 74 -1.27 -2.80 -0.56
C THR A 74 -0.40 -3.96 -1.08
N TYR A 75 0.72 -3.67 -1.75
CA TYR A 75 1.67 -4.68 -2.21
C TYR A 75 2.63 -5.16 -1.11
N PHE A 76 2.88 -4.37 -0.08
CA PHE A 76 3.79 -4.77 1.01
C PHE A 76 3.29 -5.97 1.83
N PRO A 77 2.00 -6.08 2.20
CA PRO A 77 1.47 -7.28 2.84
C PRO A 77 1.65 -8.55 2.01
N LEU A 78 1.61 -8.46 0.66
CA LEU A 78 1.83 -9.61 -0.21
C LEU A 78 3.26 -10.15 -0.07
N LEU A 79 4.25 -9.27 -0.09
CA LEU A 79 5.64 -9.68 0.14
C LEU A 79 5.82 -10.23 1.56
N ALA A 80 5.24 -9.58 2.57
CA ALA A 80 5.33 -10.02 3.95
C ALA A 80 4.75 -11.43 4.13
N ALA A 81 3.57 -11.72 3.53
CA ALA A 81 2.94 -13.04 3.57
C ALA A 81 3.82 -14.12 2.92
N VAL A 82 4.35 -13.83 1.72
CA VAL A 82 5.24 -14.77 1.01
C VAL A 82 6.52 -15.02 1.80
N LEU A 83 7.13 -14.01 2.37
CA LEU A 83 8.33 -14.14 3.19
C LEU A 83 8.07 -14.94 4.46
N PHE A 84 6.93 -14.72 5.11
CA PHE A 84 6.51 -15.48 6.29
C PHE A 84 6.35 -16.97 5.98
N LEU A 85 5.72 -17.30 4.85
CA LEU A 85 5.52 -18.69 4.40
C LEU A 85 6.81 -19.35 3.89
N SER A 86 7.82 -18.58 3.52
CA SER A 86 9.06 -19.05 2.88
C SER A 86 10.18 -19.41 3.87
N ALA A 87 9.88 -19.63 5.15
CA ALA A 87 10.84 -19.98 6.20
C ALA A 87 12.07 -19.04 6.28
N ILE A 88 11.85 -17.75 6.04
CA ILE A 88 12.90 -16.73 6.20
C ILE A 88 13.29 -16.61 7.69
N LYS A 89 14.57 -16.39 7.96
CA LYS A 89 14.99 -16.16 9.35
C LYS A 89 14.34 -14.89 9.89
N VAL A 90 13.68 -14.99 11.04
CA VAL A 90 12.96 -13.88 11.72
C VAL A 90 13.82 -12.61 11.84
N ARG A 91 15.14 -12.78 12.02
CA ARG A 91 16.07 -11.64 12.08
C ARG A 91 16.04 -10.74 10.85
N TYR A 92 15.79 -11.28 9.64
CA TYR A 92 15.69 -10.48 8.42
C TYR A 92 14.34 -9.74 8.36
N ILE A 93 13.27 -10.36 8.82
CA ILE A 93 11.97 -9.70 8.95
C ILE A 93 12.09 -8.52 9.91
N VAL A 94 12.65 -8.75 11.10
CA VAL A 94 12.87 -7.70 12.11
C VAL A 94 13.76 -6.58 11.56
N ALA A 95 14.87 -6.94 10.91
CA ALA A 95 15.77 -5.95 10.31
C ALA A 95 15.07 -5.11 9.23
N THR A 96 14.23 -5.73 8.39
CA THR A 96 13.46 -5.01 7.37
C THR A 96 12.43 -4.08 7.99
N LEU A 97 11.72 -4.53 9.03
CA LEU A 97 10.74 -3.69 9.75
C LEU A 97 11.42 -2.52 10.46
N LEU A 98 12.57 -2.75 11.11
CA LEU A 98 13.35 -1.67 11.73
C LEU A 98 13.88 -0.67 10.69
N ALA A 99 14.41 -1.19 9.59
CA ALA A 99 14.84 -0.32 8.48
C ALA A 99 13.67 0.51 7.93
N ALA A 100 12.50 -0.10 7.71
CA ALA A 100 11.31 0.61 7.27
C ALA A 100 10.84 1.66 8.28
N ALA A 101 10.86 1.33 9.58
CA ALA A 101 10.48 2.25 10.65
C ALA A 101 11.40 3.50 10.73
N ILE A 102 12.63 3.39 10.26
CA ILE A 102 13.57 4.52 10.19
C ILE A 102 13.46 5.23 8.83
N LEU A 103 13.50 4.45 7.74
CA LEU A 103 13.56 5.01 6.39
C LEU A 103 12.25 5.72 5.97
N ILE A 104 11.09 5.21 6.38
CA ILE A 104 9.80 5.82 6.00
C ILE A 104 9.66 7.24 6.61
N PRO A 105 9.81 7.45 7.92
CA PRO A 105 9.74 8.79 8.49
C PRO A 105 10.84 9.72 7.98
N THR A 106 12.06 9.18 7.80
CA THR A 106 13.19 9.99 7.30
C THR A 106 12.96 10.43 5.86
N SER A 107 12.51 9.53 4.98
CA SER A 107 12.19 9.86 3.58
C SER A 107 11.02 10.84 3.48
N TYR A 108 10.01 10.71 4.35
CA TYR A 108 8.92 11.66 4.45
C TYR A 108 9.43 13.05 4.85
N TYR A 109 10.23 13.13 5.92
CA TYR A 109 10.81 14.39 6.39
C TYR A 109 11.65 15.07 5.30
N VAL A 110 12.57 14.32 4.67
CA VAL A 110 13.41 14.83 3.56
C VAL A 110 12.53 15.24 2.37
N GLY A 111 11.54 14.45 2.02
CA GLY A 111 10.63 14.73 0.90
C GLY A 111 9.79 15.99 1.10
N VAL A 112 9.41 16.29 2.36
CA VAL A 112 8.73 17.55 2.71
C VAL A 112 9.69 18.74 2.59
N GLN A 113 10.90 18.62 3.12
CA GLN A 113 11.90 19.68 3.07
C GLN A 113 12.37 20.00 1.66
N SER A 114 12.53 18.99 0.82
CA SER A 114 12.95 19.15 -0.58
C SER A 114 11.82 19.58 -1.53
N GLY A 115 10.57 19.67 -1.05
CA GLY A 115 9.41 20.01 -1.87
C GLY A 115 8.94 18.91 -2.82
N VAL A 116 9.52 17.72 -2.75
CA VAL A 116 9.12 16.54 -3.54
C VAL A 116 7.72 16.06 -3.13
N ILE A 117 7.42 16.11 -1.83
CA ILE A 117 6.09 15.78 -1.32
C ILE A 117 5.21 17.02 -1.43
N LYS A 118 4.19 16.92 -2.28
CA LYS A 118 3.23 18.00 -2.55
C LYS A 118 2.30 18.21 -1.36
N GLN A 119 1.75 19.42 -1.25
CA GLN A 119 0.88 19.82 -0.14
C GLN A 119 -0.33 18.86 0.05
N TYR A 120 -0.96 18.41 -1.04
CA TYR A 120 -2.09 17.49 -0.95
C TYR A 120 -1.72 16.11 -0.35
N GLN A 121 -0.47 15.64 -0.57
CA GLN A 121 0.03 14.38 0.01
C GLN A 121 0.26 14.54 1.53
N ARG A 122 0.79 15.69 1.94
CA ARG A 122 0.91 16.03 3.37
C ARG A 122 -0.46 16.05 4.05
N GLN A 123 -1.43 16.73 3.46
CA GLN A 123 -2.79 16.84 4.02
C GLN A 123 -3.46 15.46 4.16
N ARG A 124 -3.23 14.53 3.22
CA ARG A 124 -3.72 13.14 3.36
C ARG A 124 -3.11 12.41 4.55
N ILE A 125 -1.80 12.55 4.76
CA ILE A 125 -1.12 11.93 5.90
C ILE A 125 -1.59 12.57 7.21
N GLU A 126 -1.72 13.89 7.25
CA GLU A 126 -2.22 14.63 8.40
C GLU A 126 -3.66 14.25 8.75
N ALA A 127 -4.51 14.04 7.76
CA ALA A 127 -5.89 13.56 7.95
C ALA A 127 -5.97 12.14 8.56
N ILE A 128 -4.92 11.33 8.40
CA ILE A 128 -4.85 10.01 9.04
C ILE A 128 -4.33 10.11 10.47
N ILE A 129 -3.31 10.94 10.70
CA ILE A 129 -2.64 11.06 12.02
C ILE A 129 -3.46 11.91 12.97
N ASN A 130 -4.00 13.02 12.47
CA ASN A 130 -4.78 13.98 13.26
C ASN A 130 -5.99 14.46 12.43
N PRO A 131 -7.07 13.66 12.32
CA PRO A 131 -8.23 13.98 11.50
C PRO A 131 -8.96 15.27 11.97
N GLU A 132 -8.81 15.63 13.24
CA GLU A 132 -9.45 16.83 13.81
C GLU A 132 -8.75 18.14 13.39
N ALA A 133 -7.48 18.07 13.01
CA ALA A 133 -6.70 19.23 12.56
C ALA A 133 -6.92 19.59 11.07
N VAL A 134 -7.58 18.72 10.31
CA VAL A 134 -7.82 18.90 8.88
C VAL A 134 -9.25 19.34 8.63
N ASP A 135 -9.47 20.20 7.61
CA ASP A 135 -10.80 20.69 7.25
C ASP A 135 -11.81 19.54 7.11
N PRO A 136 -12.87 19.50 7.93
CA PRO A 136 -13.85 18.42 7.91
C PRO A 136 -14.63 18.31 6.59
N ARG A 137 -14.62 19.35 5.77
CA ARG A 137 -15.30 19.40 4.45
C ARG A 137 -14.35 19.12 3.29
N GLY A 138 -13.02 19.02 3.57
CA GLY A 138 -11.99 18.75 2.60
C GLY A 138 -11.40 17.35 2.75
N PHE A 139 -10.07 17.25 2.88
CA PHE A 139 -9.35 15.98 2.96
C PHE A 139 -9.71 15.12 4.19
N GLY A 140 -10.18 15.76 5.28
CA GLY A 140 -10.65 15.06 6.49
C GLY A 140 -12.01 14.38 6.33
N TYR A 141 -12.83 14.78 5.36
CA TYR A 141 -14.22 14.34 5.23
C TYR A 141 -14.36 12.81 5.20
N HIS A 142 -13.65 12.14 4.32
CA HIS A 142 -13.74 10.68 4.19
C HIS A 142 -13.28 9.95 5.44
N THR A 143 -12.22 10.41 6.09
CA THR A 143 -11.71 9.82 7.33
C THR A 143 -12.71 9.98 8.47
N ILE A 144 -13.24 11.19 8.65
CA ILE A 144 -14.25 11.48 9.70
C ILE A 144 -15.53 10.70 9.44
N GLN A 145 -16.04 10.67 8.21
CA GLN A 145 -17.24 9.90 7.86
C GLN A 145 -17.02 8.39 8.09
N SER A 146 -15.87 7.85 7.75
CA SER A 146 -15.53 6.46 8.03
C SER A 146 -15.53 6.16 9.53
N MET A 147 -14.95 7.03 10.34
CA MET A 147 -14.96 6.91 11.81
C MET A 147 -16.36 6.96 12.38
N ILE A 148 -17.21 7.90 11.91
CA ILE A 148 -18.61 8.02 12.31
C ILE A 148 -19.40 6.76 11.91
N THR A 149 -19.17 6.26 10.69
CA THR A 149 -19.85 5.08 10.16
C THR A 149 -19.50 3.84 10.98
N VAL A 150 -18.24 3.61 11.26
CA VAL A 150 -17.77 2.49 12.09
C VAL A 150 -18.29 2.64 13.53
N GLY A 151 -18.23 3.85 14.10
CA GLY A 151 -18.69 4.12 15.46
C GLY A 151 -20.21 3.92 15.62
N LYS A 152 -21.03 4.35 14.64
CA LYS A 152 -22.48 4.14 14.65
C LYS A 152 -22.89 2.70 14.34
N GLY A 153 -22.15 2.01 13.51
CA GLY A 153 -22.46 0.62 13.11
C GLY A 153 -22.19 -0.41 14.21
N GLY A 154 -21.26 -0.15 15.12
CA GLY A 154 -20.86 -1.10 16.16
C GLY A 154 -20.59 -2.50 15.59
N LEU A 155 -21.04 -3.55 16.28
CA LEU A 155 -20.90 -4.94 15.85
C LEU A 155 -21.95 -5.39 14.83
N ALA A 156 -23.08 -4.69 14.74
CA ALA A 156 -24.22 -5.08 13.89
C ALA A 156 -24.22 -4.38 12.52
N GLY A 157 -23.35 -3.39 12.31
CA GLY A 157 -23.36 -2.55 11.12
C GLY A 157 -24.43 -1.47 11.16
N ILE A 158 -24.41 -0.53 10.19
CA ILE A 158 -25.43 0.49 10.04
C ILE A 158 -26.65 -0.17 9.42
N GLN A 159 -27.76 -0.20 10.15
CA GLN A 159 -29.07 -0.53 9.58
C GLN A 159 -29.56 0.72 8.87
N GLY A 160 -29.73 0.64 7.54
CA GLY A 160 -30.35 1.71 6.77
C GLY A 160 -31.84 1.82 7.15
N ASP A 161 -32.25 3.01 7.52
CA ASP A 161 -33.66 3.40 7.52
C ASP A 161 -34.10 3.70 6.10
#